data_d8dcbccdbed1680b5ad7c1338715619d
#
_entry.id   d8dcbccdbed1680b5ad7c1338715619d
#
_cell.length_a   1.000
_cell.length_b   1.000
_cell.length_c   1.000
_cell.angle_alpha   90.00
_cell.angle_beta   90.00
_cell.angle_gamma   90.00
#
_symmetry.space_group_name_H-M   'P 1'
#
loop_
_entity.id
_entity.type
_entity.pdbx_description
1 polymer ?
#
loop_
_entity_poly.entity_id
_entity_poly.type
_entity_poly.pdbx_seq_one_letter_code
_entity_poly.pdbx_strand_id
1 'polypeptide(L)'
;MVQSRYAARAYQAALRTVPPLQAVVMLYDKAAIRTAVAAEAARRGDYEAQFNELLRAAEILNGLNMCLDTKRGGKVAAALREMYETLCRAMMSAVGRKTGADCCERILAALRQARDAWASIAGMPVAREGDREASAPQLAAAD
;
A
#
# COMPACT_ATOMS: atom_id res chain seq x y z
N MET A 1 23.91 3.01 7.67
CA MET A 1 23.37 2.87 9.04
C MET A 1 22.85 4.17 9.64
N VAL A 2 23.59 5.28 9.52
CA VAL A 2 23.15 6.58 10.04
C VAL A 2 21.90 7.10 9.29
N GLN A 3 21.85 6.94 7.97
CA GLN A 3 20.70 7.35 7.14
C GLN A 3 19.44 6.57 7.46
N SER A 4 19.51 5.27 7.76
CA SER A 4 18.33 4.47 8.10
C SER A 4 17.77 4.85 9.47
N ARG A 5 18.62 5.20 10.44
CA ARG A 5 18.17 5.71 11.74
C ARG A 5 17.49 7.07 11.61
N TYR A 6 18.04 7.93 10.76
CA TYR A 6 17.47 9.25 10.49
C TYR A 6 16.10 9.13 9.83
N ALA A 7 15.99 8.27 8.82
CA ALA A 7 14.73 7.99 8.14
C ALA A 7 13.70 7.41 9.12
N ALA A 8 14.10 6.44 9.98
CA ALA A 8 13.21 5.85 10.97
C ALA A 8 12.65 6.90 11.93
N ARG A 9 13.49 7.81 12.42
CA ARG A 9 13.05 8.91 13.30
C ARG A 9 12.08 9.86 12.61
N ALA A 10 12.37 10.21 11.34
CA ALA A 10 11.52 11.10 10.57
C ALA A 10 10.12 10.50 10.36
N TYR A 11 10.05 9.20 10.01
CA TYR A 11 8.78 8.51 9.83
C TYR A 11 8.04 8.32 11.15
N GLN A 12 8.74 8.00 12.24
CA GLN A 12 8.12 7.88 13.57
C GLN A 12 7.52 9.20 14.03
N ALA A 13 8.23 10.32 13.80
CA ALA A 13 7.72 11.64 14.12
C ALA A 13 6.47 12.02 13.30
N ALA A 14 6.31 11.41 12.10
CA ALA A 14 5.15 11.63 11.26
C ALA A 14 3.90 10.88 11.76
N LEU A 15 4.04 9.99 12.73
CA LEU A 15 2.94 9.15 13.23
C LEU A 15 2.40 9.70 14.56
N ARG A 16 1.08 9.75 14.67
CA ARG A 16 0.38 10.19 15.90
C ARG A 16 0.57 9.19 17.04
N THR A 17 0.50 7.90 16.71
CA THR A 17 0.90 6.81 17.58
C THR A 17 2.01 6.06 16.86
N VAL A 18 3.04 5.62 17.59
CA VAL A 18 4.18 4.91 16.97
C VAL A 18 3.87 3.41 16.93
N PRO A 19 3.22 2.90 15.86
CA PRO A 19 3.04 1.47 15.73
C PRO A 19 4.41 0.83 15.44
N PRO A 20 4.60 -0.45 15.79
CA PRO A 20 5.80 -1.16 15.36
C PRO A 20 5.94 -1.07 13.84
N LEU A 21 7.13 -0.75 13.35
CA LEU A 21 7.37 -0.61 11.91
C LEU A 21 7.02 -1.87 11.13
N GLN A 22 7.22 -3.04 11.74
CA GLN A 22 6.83 -4.32 11.16
C GLN A 22 5.31 -4.41 10.92
N ALA A 23 4.51 -3.87 11.82
CA ALA A 23 3.05 -3.83 11.65
C ALA A 23 2.65 -2.94 10.48
N VAL A 24 3.33 -1.81 10.28
CA VAL A 24 3.11 -0.94 9.12
C VAL A 24 3.41 -1.69 7.82
N VAL A 25 4.54 -2.40 7.76
CA VAL A 25 4.91 -3.22 6.59
C VAL A 25 3.84 -4.27 6.30
N MET A 26 3.35 -4.95 7.33
CA MET A 26 2.31 -5.97 7.19
C MET A 26 1.00 -5.37 6.66
N LEU A 27 0.65 -4.15 7.05
CA LEU A 27 -0.54 -3.46 6.54
C LEU A 27 -0.39 -3.11 5.07
N TYR A 28 0.79 -2.66 4.63
CA TYR A 28 1.07 -2.45 3.21
C TYR A 28 0.99 -3.74 2.41
N ASP A 29 1.52 -4.84 2.95
CA ASP A 29 1.42 -6.16 2.33
C ASP A 29 -0.05 -6.56 2.15
N LYS A 30 -0.86 -6.35 3.16
CA LYS A 30 -2.30 -6.63 3.12
C LYS A 30 -3.02 -5.80 2.07
N ALA A 31 -2.74 -4.50 2.02
CA ALA A 31 -3.32 -3.61 1.01
C ALA A 31 -2.89 -4.03 -0.40
N ALA A 32 -1.63 -4.44 -0.57
CA ALA A 32 -1.11 -4.93 -1.85
C ALA A 32 -1.81 -6.22 -2.29
N ILE A 33 -2.02 -7.17 -1.38
CA ILE A 33 -2.74 -8.42 -1.68
C ILE A 33 -4.17 -8.11 -2.14
N ARG A 34 -4.88 -7.24 -1.44
CA ARG A 34 -6.25 -6.85 -1.82
C ARG A 34 -6.30 -6.19 -3.19
N THR A 35 -5.33 -5.34 -3.48
CA THR A 35 -5.24 -4.67 -4.78
C THR A 35 -4.93 -5.67 -5.90
N ALA A 36 -4.07 -6.66 -5.66
CA ALA A 36 -3.78 -7.73 -6.63
C ALA A 36 -5.03 -8.57 -6.94
N VAL A 37 -5.80 -8.92 -5.92
CA VAL A 37 -7.08 -9.64 -6.08
C VAL A 37 -8.07 -8.78 -6.87
N ALA A 38 -8.12 -7.48 -6.61
CA ALA A 38 -8.97 -6.54 -7.35
C ALA A 38 -8.59 -6.48 -8.83
N ALA A 39 -7.30 -6.47 -9.15
CA ALA A 39 -6.82 -6.48 -10.54
C ALA A 39 -7.32 -7.72 -11.29
N GLU A 40 -7.25 -8.88 -10.65
CA GLU A 40 -7.72 -10.13 -11.22
C GLU A 40 -9.22 -10.15 -11.41
N ALA A 41 -9.96 -9.64 -10.44
CA ALA A 41 -11.42 -9.48 -10.53
C ALA A 41 -11.81 -8.57 -11.70
N ALA A 42 -11.07 -7.48 -11.89
CA ALA A 42 -11.29 -6.56 -13.03
C ALA A 42 -11.09 -7.26 -14.37
N ARG A 43 -10.08 -8.12 -14.48
CA ARG A 43 -9.82 -8.88 -15.72
C ARG A 43 -10.96 -9.84 -16.05
N ARG A 44 -11.61 -10.41 -15.03
CA ARG A 44 -12.78 -11.27 -15.21
C ARG A 44 -14.08 -10.51 -15.44
N GLY A 45 -14.05 -9.18 -15.34
CA GLY A 45 -15.25 -8.37 -15.41
C GLY A 45 -16.11 -8.43 -14.15
N ASP A 46 -15.56 -8.94 -13.05
CA ASP A 46 -16.23 -9.01 -11.75
C ASP A 46 -15.99 -7.71 -10.99
N TYR A 47 -16.77 -6.69 -11.34
CA TYR A 47 -16.60 -5.34 -10.79
C TYR A 47 -17.04 -5.23 -9.34
N GLU A 48 -17.97 -6.07 -8.90
CA GLU A 48 -18.36 -6.12 -7.50
C GLU A 48 -17.20 -6.61 -6.62
N ALA A 49 -16.56 -7.69 -7.01
CA ALA A 49 -15.37 -8.20 -6.32
C ALA A 49 -14.22 -7.19 -6.37
N GLN A 50 -14.00 -6.57 -7.52
CA GLN A 50 -13.00 -5.49 -7.67
C GLN A 50 -13.27 -4.37 -6.65
N PHE A 51 -14.50 -3.88 -6.59
CA PHE A 51 -14.88 -2.80 -5.66
C PHE A 51 -14.65 -3.22 -4.21
N ASN A 52 -15.12 -4.39 -3.81
CA ASN A 52 -15.00 -4.88 -2.44
C ASN A 52 -13.55 -5.00 -2.00
N GLU A 53 -12.69 -5.52 -2.85
CA GLU A 53 -11.27 -5.68 -2.53
C GLU A 53 -10.55 -4.32 -2.48
N LEU A 54 -10.85 -3.41 -3.40
CA LEU A 54 -10.28 -2.05 -3.38
C LEU A 54 -10.77 -1.26 -2.16
N LEU A 55 -12.02 -1.44 -1.77
CA LEU A 55 -12.56 -0.80 -0.58
C LEU A 55 -11.79 -1.23 0.68
N ARG A 56 -11.50 -2.53 0.81
CA ARG A 56 -10.70 -3.06 1.92
C ARG A 56 -9.27 -2.51 1.91
N ALA A 57 -8.67 -2.42 0.73
CA ALA A 57 -7.34 -1.82 0.60
C ALA A 57 -7.37 -0.33 1.01
N ALA A 58 -8.37 0.41 0.56
CA ALA A 58 -8.55 1.81 0.91
C ALA A 58 -8.77 2.01 2.43
N GLU A 59 -9.51 1.11 3.08
CA GLU A 59 -9.71 1.16 4.52
C GLU A 59 -8.39 1.01 5.28
N ILE A 60 -7.49 0.14 4.81
CA ILE A 60 -6.15 -0.01 5.40
C ILE A 60 -5.38 1.30 5.28
N LEU A 61 -5.37 1.92 4.08
CA LEU A 61 -4.66 3.17 3.84
C LEU A 61 -5.26 4.33 4.65
N ASN A 62 -6.58 4.37 4.78
CA ASN A 62 -7.25 5.36 5.61
C ASN A 62 -6.88 5.20 7.08
N GLY A 63 -6.76 3.96 7.56
CA GLY A 63 -6.29 3.68 8.91
C GLY A 63 -4.86 4.19 9.13
N LEU A 64 -3.96 3.95 8.19
CA LEU A 64 -2.60 4.49 8.23
C LEU A 64 -2.60 6.01 8.19
N ASN A 65 -3.46 6.62 7.37
CA ASN A 65 -3.58 8.07 7.28
C ASN A 65 -4.04 8.70 8.61
N MET A 66 -4.96 8.04 9.31
CA MET A 66 -5.44 8.51 10.61
C MET A 66 -4.36 8.48 11.69
N CYS A 67 -3.31 7.69 11.52
CA CYS A 67 -2.18 7.65 12.44
C CYS A 67 -1.18 8.79 12.24
N LEU A 68 -1.32 9.60 11.19
CA LEU A 68 -0.40 10.68 10.88
C LEU A 68 -0.59 11.86 11.85
N ASP A 69 0.54 12.43 12.27
CA ASP A 69 0.59 13.67 13.04
C ASP A 69 1.21 14.75 12.15
N THR A 70 0.37 15.59 11.55
CA THR A 70 0.82 16.63 10.62
C THR A 70 1.61 17.74 11.28
N LYS A 71 1.41 17.96 12.58
CA LYS A 71 2.17 18.97 13.32
C LYS A 71 3.59 18.50 13.61
N ARG A 72 3.74 17.28 14.13
CA ARG A 72 5.05 16.72 14.49
C ARG A 72 5.80 16.17 13.27
N GLY A 73 5.06 15.59 12.32
CA GLY A 73 5.63 14.96 11.14
C GLY A 73 6.01 15.91 10.00
N GLY A 74 5.51 17.14 10.02
CA GLY A 74 5.85 18.16 9.03
C GLY A 74 5.67 17.70 7.59
N LYS A 75 6.72 17.87 6.78
CA LYS A 75 6.70 17.54 5.34
C LYS A 75 6.52 16.05 5.07
N VAL A 76 7.05 15.18 5.93
CA VAL A 76 6.92 13.73 5.77
C VAL A 76 5.46 13.31 5.96
N ALA A 77 4.81 13.80 7.01
CA ALA A 77 3.39 13.51 7.25
C ALA A 77 2.51 14.04 6.12
N ALA A 78 2.78 15.25 5.62
CA ALA A 78 2.04 15.85 4.51
C ALA A 78 2.18 15.01 3.24
N ALA A 79 3.39 14.55 2.93
CA ALA A 79 3.66 13.71 1.76
C ALA A 79 2.96 12.36 1.85
N LEU A 80 2.99 11.73 3.03
CA LEU A 80 2.29 10.46 3.27
C LEU A 80 0.77 10.62 3.13
N ARG A 81 0.21 11.68 3.68
CA ARG A 81 -1.22 11.99 3.55
C ARG A 81 -1.62 12.11 2.09
N GLU A 82 -0.87 12.90 1.32
CA GLU A 82 -1.13 13.08 -0.11
C GLU A 82 -1.07 11.75 -0.86
N MET A 83 -0.08 10.92 -0.56
CA MET A 83 0.04 9.59 -1.15
C MET A 83 -1.18 8.72 -0.84
N TYR A 84 -1.60 8.63 0.43
CA TYR A 84 -2.75 7.82 0.82
C TYR A 84 -4.04 8.31 0.16
N GLU A 85 -4.28 9.61 0.15
CA GLU A 85 -5.47 10.19 -0.47
C GLU A 85 -5.49 9.96 -1.98
N THR A 86 -4.35 10.12 -2.64
CA THR A 86 -4.20 9.89 -4.08
C THR A 86 -4.46 8.41 -4.42
N LEU A 87 -3.89 7.49 -3.66
CA LEU A 87 -4.09 6.05 -3.88
C LEU A 87 -5.55 5.66 -3.65
N CYS A 88 -6.19 6.17 -2.61
CA CYS A 88 -7.60 5.87 -2.33
C CYS A 88 -8.51 6.39 -3.45
N ARG A 89 -8.26 7.59 -3.96
CA ARG A 89 -9.01 8.12 -5.11
C ARG A 89 -8.81 7.27 -6.36
N ALA A 90 -7.56 6.86 -6.62
CA ALA A 90 -7.23 6.01 -7.75
C ALA A 90 -7.96 4.65 -7.66
N MET A 91 -8.01 4.06 -6.46
CA MET A 91 -8.73 2.81 -6.22
C MET A 91 -10.20 2.93 -6.57
N MET A 92 -10.86 3.95 -6.05
CA MET A 92 -12.29 4.14 -6.30
C MET A 92 -12.58 4.46 -7.77
N SER A 93 -11.69 5.20 -8.43
CA SER A 93 -11.90 5.53 -9.84
C SER A 93 -11.57 4.38 -10.80
N ALA A 94 -10.87 3.35 -10.36
CA ALA A 94 -10.52 2.19 -11.20
C ALA A 94 -11.71 1.25 -11.45
N VAL A 95 -12.69 1.26 -10.57
CA VAL A 95 -13.82 0.31 -10.62
C VAL A 95 -14.65 0.50 -11.88
N GLY A 96 -14.90 -0.61 -12.59
CA GLY A 96 -15.78 -0.63 -13.78
C GLY A 96 -15.19 -0.03 -15.04
N ARG A 97 -13.94 0.44 -15.02
CA ARG A 97 -13.29 1.00 -16.21
C ARG A 97 -12.66 -0.11 -17.06
N LYS A 98 -12.56 0.11 -18.37
CA LYS A 98 -11.83 -0.77 -19.28
C LYS A 98 -10.36 -0.91 -18.88
N THR A 99 -9.77 0.17 -18.35
CA THR A 99 -8.39 0.21 -17.87
C THR A 99 -8.27 -0.13 -16.38
N GLY A 100 -9.33 -0.65 -15.78
CA GLY A 100 -9.40 -0.89 -14.34
C GLY A 100 -8.33 -1.84 -13.82
N ALA A 101 -8.05 -2.93 -14.55
CA ALA A 101 -6.98 -3.86 -14.19
C ALA A 101 -5.61 -3.18 -14.23
N ASP A 102 -5.32 -2.42 -15.27
CA ASP A 102 -4.06 -1.69 -15.41
C ASP A 102 -3.91 -0.62 -14.33
N CYS A 103 -5.00 0.06 -13.97
CA CYS A 103 -5.01 0.99 -12.84
C CYS A 103 -4.66 0.30 -11.54
N CYS A 104 -5.26 -0.87 -11.28
CA CYS A 104 -4.94 -1.69 -10.09
C CYS A 104 -3.48 -2.11 -10.07
N GLU A 105 -2.91 -2.49 -11.22
CA GLU A 105 -1.49 -2.86 -11.30
C GLU A 105 -0.57 -1.69 -10.97
N ARG A 106 -0.91 -0.49 -11.40
CA ARG A 106 -0.13 0.72 -11.07
C ARG A 106 -0.23 1.07 -9.58
N ILE A 107 -1.42 0.94 -9.00
CA ILE A 107 -1.63 1.12 -7.56
C ILE A 107 -0.82 0.09 -6.78
N LEU A 108 -0.86 -1.16 -7.22
CA LEU A 108 -0.10 -2.27 -6.63
C LEU A 108 1.41 -1.98 -6.62
N ALA A 109 1.95 -1.50 -7.74
CA ALA A 109 3.36 -1.13 -7.84
C ALA A 109 3.72 -0.03 -6.85
N ALA A 110 2.87 0.99 -6.70
CA ALA A 110 3.07 2.07 -5.73
C ALA A 110 3.05 1.55 -4.29
N LEU A 111 2.11 0.66 -3.96
CA LEU A 111 2.02 0.06 -2.64
C LEU A 111 3.26 -0.78 -2.31
N ARG A 112 3.73 -1.56 -3.27
CA ARG A 112 4.95 -2.38 -3.11
C ARG A 112 6.19 -1.53 -2.90
N GLN A 113 6.30 -0.43 -3.63
CA GLN A 113 7.40 0.52 -3.49
C GLN A 113 7.39 1.15 -2.09
N ALA A 114 6.24 1.61 -1.62
CA ALA A 114 6.08 2.16 -0.28
C ALA A 114 6.36 1.11 0.80
N ARG A 115 5.85 -0.11 0.60
CA ARG A 115 6.13 -1.25 1.50
C ARG A 115 7.63 -1.49 1.64
N ASP A 116 8.36 -1.51 0.54
CA ASP A 116 9.80 -1.77 0.55
C ASP A 116 10.57 -0.65 1.25
N ALA A 117 10.13 0.60 1.11
CA ALA A 117 10.71 1.73 1.83
C ALA A 117 10.56 1.56 3.35
N TRP A 118 9.36 1.18 3.82
CA TRP A 118 9.12 0.90 5.24
C TRP A 118 9.89 -0.33 5.72
N ALA A 119 9.95 -1.38 4.90
CA ALA A 119 10.70 -2.60 5.22
C ALA A 119 12.19 -2.31 5.40
N SER A 120 12.76 -1.48 4.54
CA SER A 120 14.15 -1.06 4.64
C SER A 120 14.41 -0.34 5.98
N ILE A 121 13.51 0.57 6.37
CA ILE A 121 13.61 1.28 7.65
C ILE A 121 13.48 0.33 8.83
N ALA A 122 12.60 -0.68 8.72
CA ALA A 122 12.35 -1.68 9.76
C ALA A 122 13.40 -2.79 9.81
N GLY A 123 14.34 -2.84 8.86
CA GLY A 123 15.31 -3.92 8.76
C GLY A 123 14.72 -5.24 8.30
N MET A 124 13.58 -5.19 7.58
CA MET A 124 12.91 -6.36 7.03
C MET A 124 13.36 -6.61 5.59
N PRO A 125 13.23 -7.87 5.09
CA PRO A 125 13.58 -8.17 3.71
C PRO A 125 12.77 -7.36 2.71
N VAL A 126 13.45 -6.88 1.67
CA VAL A 126 12.82 -6.21 0.52
C VAL A 126 12.64 -7.27 -0.56
N ALA A 127 11.41 -7.39 -1.10
CA ALA A 127 11.11 -8.36 -2.12
C ALA A 127 11.88 -8.05 -3.41
N ARG A 128 12.53 -9.06 -3.97
CA ARG A 128 13.18 -8.97 -5.28
C ARG A 128 12.10 -9.03 -6.37
N GLU A 129 12.41 -8.46 -7.52
CA GLU A 129 11.46 -8.40 -8.64
C GLU A 129 10.99 -9.79 -9.08
N GLY A 130 11.90 -10.77 -9.09
CA GLY A 130 11.56 -12.16 -9.40
C GLY A 130 10.62 -12.81 -8.40
N ASP A 131 10.72 -12.44 -7.14
CA ASP A 131 9.84 -12.97 -6.07
C ASP A 131 8.41 -12.45 -6.23
N ARG A 132 8.26 -11.23 -6.77
CA ARG A 132 6.95 -10.63 -7.03
C ARG A 132 6.22 -11.33 -8.17
N GLU A 133 6.92 -11.69 -9.22
CA GLU A 133 6.36 -12.45 -10.34
C GLU A 133 5.95 -13.85 -9.93
N ALA A 134 6.76 -14.52 -9.11
CA ALA A 134 6.48 -15.86 -8.62
C ALA A 134 5.30 -15.93 -7.66
N SER A 135 5.02 -14.86 -6.89
CA SER A 135 3.92 -14.86 -5.93
C SER A 135 2.57 -14.46 -6.54
N ALA A 136 2.58 -13.76 -7.67
CA ALA A 136 1.34 -13.28 -8.30
C ALA A 136 0.37 -14.41 -8.70
N PRO A 137 0.83 -15.52 -9.32
CA PRO A 137 -0.04 -16.66 -9.66
C PRO A 137 -0.63 -17.37 -8.43
N GLN A 138 0.11 -17.40 -7.33
CA GLN A 138 -0.37 -18.03 -6.09
C GLN A 138 -1.46 -17.22 -5.41
N LEU A 139 -1.40 -15.89 -5.49
CA LEU A 139 -2.44 -15.02 -4.95
C LEU A 139 -3.74 -15.15 -5.75
N ALA A 140 -3.65 -15.33 -7.07
CA ALA A 140 -4.81 -15.54 -7.93
C ALA A 140 -5.45 -16.91 -7.71
N ALA A 141 -4.68 -17.93 -7.33
CA ALA A 141 -5.16 -19.28 -7.08
C ALA A 141 -5.76 -19.48 -5.69
N ALA A 142 -5.54 -18.55 -4.76
CA ALA A 142 -6.04 -18.64 -3.39
C ALA A 142 -7.50 -18.16 -3.22
N ASP A 143 -8.11 -17.67 -4.28
CA ASP A 143 -9.52 -17.28 -4.36
C ASP A 143 -10.37 -18.40 -4.95
#